data_257d7241dfe52c09a8d39cc4b56f4ac2
#
_entry.id   257d7241dfe52c09a8d39cc4b56f4ac2
#
_cell.length_a   1.000
_cell.length_b   1.000
_cell.length_c   1.000
_cell.angle_alpha   90.00
_cell.angle_beta   90.00
_cell.angle_gamma   90.00
#
_symmetry.space_group_name_H-M   'P 1'
#
loop_
_entity.id
_entity.type
_entity.pdbx_description
1 polymer ?
#
loop_
_entity_poly.entity_id
_entity_poly.type
_entity_poly.pdbx_seq_one_letter_code
_entity_poly.pdbx_strand_id
1 'polypeptide(L)'
;MELTYKLIQDQPGFEAFRALLTTSGLPAADLNYQKDLLVGYYEGDDLVGTGVLEVYGPFALLRSLSVKMGIRGKAVGTTITEYLISEARKKKLKAVYLLTGNARGFFEKKGFKEIDRNSVPDQVKTSAEFSKISPQSPTVMCLELKE
;
A
#
# COMPACT_ATOMS: atom_id res chain seq x y z
N MET A 1 -16.83 -12.22 10.31
CA MET A 1 -16.66 -11.71 8.93
C MET A 1 -15.58 -12.51 8.25
N GLU A 2 -15.87 -13.05 7.09
CA GLU A 2 -14.91 -13.80 6.31
C GLU A 2 -14.42 -12.95 5.15
N LEU A 3 -13.10 -12.77 5.08
CA LEU A 3 -12.49 -11.98 4.03
C LEU A 3 -11.85 -12.88 2.99
N THR A 4 -12.04 -12.54 1.74
CA THR A 4 -11.31 -13.16 0.64
C THR A 4 -10.52 -12.05 -0.06
N TYR A 5 -9.42 -12.43 -0.72
CA TYR A 5 -8.68 -11.44 -1.48
C TYR A 5 -8.55 -11.86 -2.92
N LYS A 6 -8.40 -10.87 -3.78
CA LYS A 6 -8.16 -11.09 -5.21
C LYS A 6 -7.15 -10.07 -5.70
N LEU A 7 -6.27 -10.50 -6.57
CA LEU A 7 -5.43 -9.56 -7.29
C LEU A 7 -6.28 -8.88 -8.36
N ILE A 8 -6.07 -7.58 -8.54
CA ILE A 8 -6.81 -6.82 -9.54
C ILE A 8 -6.11 -7.03 -10.88
N GLN A 9 -6.80 -7.66 -11.82
CA GLN A 9 -6.22 -8.07 -13.09
C GLN A 9 -7.10 -7.72 -14.30
N ASP A 10 -8.22 -7.03 -14.07
CA ASP A 10 -9.12 -6.64 -15.15
C ASP A 10 -9.71 -5.27 -14.89
N GLN A 11 -10.33 -4.72 -15.92
CA GLN A 11 -10.88 -3.37 -15.86
C GLN A 11 -12.04 -3.22 -14.87
N PRO A 12 -13.02 -4.13 -14.83
CA PRO A 12 -14.10 -3.98 -13.85
C PRO A 12 -13.61 -4.01 -12.40
N GLY A 13 -12.67 -4.89 -12.08
CA GLY A 13 -12.06 -4.92 -10.74
C GLY A 13 -11.32 -3.65 -10.43
N PHE A 14 -10.60 -3.11 -11.41
CA PHE A 14 -9.85 -1.87 -11.25
C PHE A 14 -10.77 -0.68 -11.01
N GLU A 15 -11.91 -0.62 -11.69
CA GLU A 15 -12.86 0.48 -11.48
C GLU A 15 -13.40 0.51 -10.05
N ALA A 16 -13.77 -0.66 -9.50
CA ALA A 16 -14.21 -0.75 -8.11
C ALA A 16 -13.10 -0.35 -7.15
N PHE A 17 -11.88 -0.78 -7.43
CA PHE A 17 -10.70 -0.46 -6.63
C PHE A 17 -10.46 1.05 -6.59
N ARG A 18 -10.48 1.70 -7.75
CA ARG A 18 -10.31 3.15 -7.84
C ARG A 18 -11.41 3.90 -7.11
N ALA A 19 -12.64 3.42 -7.21
CA ALA A 19 -13.77 4.06 -6.56
C ALA A 19 -13.60 4.10 -5.04
N LEU A 20 -13.13 3.00 -4.45
CA LEU A 20 -12.88 2.96 -3.01
C LEU A 20 -11.77 3.93 -2.61
N LEU A 21 -10.69 3.98 -3.39
CA LEU A 21 -9.59 4.91 -3.11
C LEU A 21 -10.04 6.36 -3.20
N THR A 22 -10.83 6.69 -4.21
CA THR A 22 -11.36 8.04 -4.38
C THR A 22 -12.23 8.43 -3.18
N THR A 23 -13.07 7.52 -2.72
CA THR A 23 -13.91 7.75 -1.55
C THR A 23 -13.06 7.99 -0.30
N SER A 24 -11.90 7.35 -0.22
CA SER A 24 -10.97 7.49 0.90
C SER A 24 -10.04 8.70 0.77
N GLY A 25 -10.15 9.46 -0.30
CA GLY A 25 -9.31 10.62 -0.54
C GLY A 25 -7.89 10.30 -0.98
N LEU A 26 -7.67 9.10 -1.49
CA LEU A 26 -6.33 8.67 -1.92
C LEU A 26 -6.20 8.74 -3.44
N PRO A 27 -5.03 9.14 -3.95
CA PRO A 27 -4.83 9.21 -5.40
C PRO A 27 -4.80 7.82 -6.03
N ALA A 28 -5.38 7.70 -7.21
CA ALA A 28 -5.46 6.43 -7.92
C ALA A 28 -5.18 6.57 -9.42
N ALA A 29 -4.98 7.80 -9.90
CA ALA A 29 -4.86 8.04 -11.33
C ALA A 29 -3.62 7.41 -11.97
N ASP A 30 -2.56 7.24 -11.17
CA ASP A 30 -1.29 6.69 -11.66
C ASP A 30 -1.18 5.18 -11.50
N LEU A 31 -2.17 4.53 -10.92
CA LEU A 31 -2.10 3.08 -10.67
C LEU A 31 -2.24 2.29 -11.96
N ASN A 32 -1.51 1.19 -12.05
CA ASN A 32 -1.50 0.34 -13.21
C ASN A 32 -1.48 -1.12 -12.77
N TYR A 33 -2.62 -1.81 -12.91
CA TYR A 33 -2.73 -3.18 -12.43
C TYR A 33 -1.95 -4.18 -13.29
N GLN A 34 -1.47 -3.77 -14.45
CA GLN A 34 -0.63 -4.64 -15.29
C GLN A 34 0.84 -4.59 -14.85
N LYS A 35 1.23 -3.53 -14.16
CA LYS A 35 2.60 -3.31 -13.73
C LYS A 35 2.79 -3.53 -12.24
N ASP A 36 1.83 -3.05 -11.44
CA ASP A 36 1.91 -3.07 -9.98
C ASP A 36 1.06 -4.20 -9.41
N LEU A 37 1.36 -4.60 -8.18
CA LEU A 37 0.53 -5.57 -7.48
C LEU A 37 -0.58 -4.82 -6.75
N LEU A 38 -1.80 -4.94 -7.22
CA LEU A 38 -2.98 -4.36 -6.61
C LEU A 38 -3.82 -5.49 -6.02
N VAL A 39 -4.11 -5.42 -4.72
CA VAL A 39 -4.91 -6.44 -4.06
C VAL A 39 -6.17 -5.83 -3.47
N GLY A 40 -7.31 -6.46 -3.73
CA GLY A 40 -8.59 -6.10 -3.13
C GLY A 40 -9.01 -7.14 -2.12
N TYR A 41 -9.55 -6.70 -0.99
CA TYR A 41 -10.11 -7.58 0.01
C TYR A 41 -11.62 -7.43 0.03
N TYR A 42 -12.31 -8.54 0.06
CA TYR A 42 -13.75 -8.60 -0.14
C TYR A 42 -14.45 -9.31 1.00
N GLU A 43 -15.61 -8.80 1.35
CA GLU A 43 -16.57 -9.50 2.18
C GLU A 43 -17.71 -9.90 1.24
N GLY A 44 -17.78 -11.18 0.86
CA GLY A 44 -18.66 -11.58 -0.23
C GLY A 44 -18.21 -10.92 -1.53
N ASP A 45 -19.11 -10.18 -2.17
CA ASP A 45 -18.80 -9.46 -3.39
C ASP A 45 -18.45 -7.99 -3.15
N ASP A 46 -18.44 -7.57 -1.89
CA ASP A 46 -18.21 -6.17 -1.52
C ASP A 46 -16.73 -5.90 -1.28
N LEU A 47 -16.16 -4.97 -2.04
CA LEU A 47 -14.76 -4.57 -1.86
C LEU A 47 -14.67 -3.73 -0.59
N VAL A 48 -13.94 -4.22 0.42
CA VAL A 48 -13.84 -3.54 1.71
C VAL A 48 -12.44 -3.05 2.02
N GLY A 49 -11.44 -3.45 1.26
CA GLY A 49 -10.08 -2.97 1.51
C GLY A 49 -9.21 -3.05 0.27
N THR A 50 -8.17 -2.22 0.24
CA THR A 50 -7.24 -2.13 -0.89
C THR A 50 -5.82 -2.03 -0.39
N GLY A 51 -4.88 -2.48 -1.21
CA GLY A 51 -3.46 -2.26 -0.98
C GLY A 51 -2.70 -2.40 -2.28
N VAL A 52 -1.59 -1.68 -2.38
CA VAL A 52 -0.75 -1.69 -3.58
C VAL A 52 0.71 -1.86 -3.19
N LEU A 53 1.41 -2.69 -3.94
CA LEU A 53 2.86 -2.84 -3.83
C LEU A 53 3.46 -2.50 -5.18
N GLU A 54 4.22 -1.41 -5.24
CA GLU A 54 4.97 -1.02 -6.44
C GLU A 54 6.41 -1.44 -6.26
N VAL A 55 6.98 -2.12 -7.25
CA VAL A 55 8.35 -2.63 -7.15
C VAL A 55 9.31 -1.75 -7.94
N TYR A 56 10.40 -1.33 -7.30
CA TYR A 56 11.42 -0.46 -7.88
C TYR A 56 12.78 -1.11 -7.62
N GLY A 57 13.23 -1.98 -8.52
CA GLY A 57 14.46 -2.72 -8.33
C GLY A 57 14.40 -3.62 -7.10
N PRO A 58 15.33 -3.51 -6.15
CA PRO A 58 15.31 -4.34 -4.95
C PRO A 58 14.41 -3.77 -3.84
N PHE A 59 13.64 -2.74 -4.15
CA PHE A 59 12.81 -2.04 -3.17
C PHE A 59 11.35 -2.02 -3.60
N ALA A 60 10.45 -1.80 -2.66
CA ALA A 60 9.03 -1.65 -2.95
C ALA A 60 8.46 -0.45 -2.21
N LEU A 61 7.38 0.08 -2.77
CA LEU A 61 6.58 1.12 -2.13
C LEU A 61 5.20 0.52 -1.85
N LEU A 62 4.81 0.54 -0.57
CA LEU A 62 3.47 0.15 -0.15
C LEU A 62 2.61 1.42 -0.14
N ARG A 63 1.50 1.40 -0.85
CA ARG A 63 0.64 2.56 -0.95
C ARG A 63 -0.81 2.15 -1.10
N SER A 64 -1.69 3.15 -1.09
CA SER A 64 -3.11 2.96 -1.38
C SER A 64 -3.78 1.97 -0.43
N LEU A 65 -3.30 1.94 0.82
CA LEU A 65 -3.91 1.13 1.86
C LEU A 65 -5.19 1.84 2.32
N SER A 66 -6.32 1.21 2.08
CA SER A 66 -7.60 1.80 2.44
C SER A 66 -8.54 0.72 2.95
N VAL A 67 -9.38 1.08 3.91
CA VAL A 67 -10.39 0.19 4.46
C VAL A 67 -11.71 0.95 4.43
N LYS A 68 -12.75 0.30 3.91
CA LYS A 68 -14.07 0.88 3.79
C LYS A 68 -14.58 1.33 5.16
N MET A 69 -15.20 2.51 5.19
CA MET A 69 -15.78 3.03 6.41
C MET A 69 -16.84 2.06 6.96
N GLY A 70 -16.85 1.88 8.27
CA GLY A 70 -17.74 0.91 8.91
C GLY A 70 -17.12 -0.47 9.08
N ILE A 71 -16.06 -0.77 8.33
CA ILE A 71 -15.33 -2.03 8.45
C ILE A 71 -14.06 -1.85 9.29
N ARG A 72 -13.62 -0.61 9.47
CA ARG A 72 -12.40 -0.28 10.22
C ARG A 72 -12.51 -0.83 11.65
N GLY A 73 -11.37 -1.26 12.17
CA GLY A 73 -11.30 -1.86 13.51
C GLY A 73 -11.43 -3.37 13.49
N LYS A 74 -11.62 -3.98 12.33
CA LYS A 74 -11.74 -5.44 12.19
C LYS A 74 -10.48 -6.06 11.63
N ALA A 75 -9.33 -5.40 11.85
CA ALA A 75 -8.01 -5.87 11.47
C ALA A 75 -7.83 -6.05 9.95
N VAL A 76 -8.67 -5.44 9.13
CA VAL A 76 -8.54 -5.53 7.68
C VAL A 76 -7.23 -4.89 7.21
N GLY A 77 -6.92 -3.69 7.72
CA GLY A 77 -5.67 -3.02 7.37
C GLY A 77 -4.44 -3.83 7.75
N THR A 78 -4.48 -4.50 8.90
CA THR A 78 -3.41 -5.39 9.34
C THR A 78 -3.25 -6.55 8.36
N THR A 79 -4.36 -7.19 7.98
CA THR A 79 -4.34 -8.32 7.06
C THR A 79 -3.74 -7.92 5.71
N ILE A 80 -4.16 -6.77 5.17
CA ILE A 80 -3.66 -6.28 3.89
C ILE A 80 -2.16 -5.99 3.98
N THR A 81 -1.75 -5.28 5.02
CA THR A 81 -0.34 -4.90 5.21
C THR A 81 0.54 -6.14 5.30
N GLU A 82 0.12 -7.12 6.10
CA GLU A 82 0.89 -8.35 6.27
C GLU A 82 0.96 -9.16 4.97
N TYR A 83 -0.12 -9.16 4.19
CA TYR A 83 -0.08 -9.81 2.89
C TYR A 83 0.95 -9.16 1.96
N LEU A 84 0.95 -7.83 1.89
CA LEU A 84 1.88 -7.11 1.01
C LEU A 84 3.33 -7.29 1.45
N ILE A 85 3.59 -7.28 2.76
CA ILE A 85 4.93 -7.55 3.28
C ILE A 85 5.36 -8.97 2.91
N SER A 86 4.46 -9.94 3.03
CA SER A 86 4.72 -11.32 2.66
C SER A 86 5.09 -11.43 1.17
N GLU A 87 4.38 -10.71 0.31
CA GLU A 87 4.68 -10.71 -1.12
C GLU A 87 6.04 -10.09 -1.42
N ALA A 88 6.39 -9.02 -0.69
CA ALA A 88 7.71 -8.41 -0.84
C ALA A 88 8.82 -9.40 -0.44
N ARG A 89 8.61 -10.17 0.63
CA ARG A 89 9.58 -11.20 1.04
C ARG A 89 9.71 -12.31 -0.01
N LYS A 90 8.59 -12.72 -0.59
CA LYS A 90 8.63 -13.75 -1.65
C LYS A 90 9.42 -13.29 -2.86
N LYS A 91 9.38 -11.99 -3.14
CA LYS A 91 10.13 -11.39 -4.24
C LYS A 91 11.58 -11.10 -3.87
N LYS A 92 11.96 -11.40 -2.63
CA LYS A 92 13.33 -11.22 -2.11
C LYS A 92 13.79 -9.76 -2.18
N LEU A 93 12.86 -8.85 -1.94
CA LEU A 93 13.17 -7.42 -1.91
C LEU A 93 13.90 -7.08 -0.62
N LYS A 94 14.68 -6.00 -0.65
CA LYS A 94 15.50 -5.58 0.49
C LYS A 94 14.73 -4.75 1.50
N ALA A 95 13.79 -3.94 1.04
CA ALA A 95 13.05 -3.04 1.93
C ALA A 95 11.75 -2.60 1.29
N VAL A 96 10.79 -2.24 2.16
CA VAL A 96 9.51 -1.67 1.76
C VAL A 96 9.42 -0.28 2.35
N TYR A 97 9.08 0.70 1.53
CA TYR A 97 8.92 2.10 1.93
C TYR A 97 7.45 2.48 1.86
N LEU A 98 7.06 3.48 2.64
CA LEU A 98 5.72 4.03 2.57
C LEU A 98 5.71 5.47 3.06
N LEU A 99 4.62 6.16 2.73
CA LEU A 99 4.33 7.50 3.20
C LEU A 99 3.01 7.46 3.95
N THR A 100 2.96 8.06 5.13
CA THR A 100 1.73 8.11 5.91
C THR A 100 1.56 9.46 6.58
N GLY A 101 0.34 9.96 6.55
CA GLY A 101 0.02 11.23 7.20
C GLY A 101 -0.42 11.06 8.65
N ASN A 102 -1.09 9.95 8.96
CA ASN A 102 -1.71 9.80 10.27
C ASN A 102 -1.69 8.37 10.81
N ALA A 103 -0.98 7.46 10.18
CA ALA A 103 -0.97 6.06 10.59
C ALA A 103 0.41 5.59 11.05
N ARG A 104 1.28 6.51 11.48
CA ARG A 104 2.62 6.18 11.92
C ARG A 104 2.62 5.08 12.98
N GLY A 105 1.78 5.20 14.01
CA GLY A 105 1.73 4.21 15.08
C GLY A 105 1.31 2.84 14.59
N PHE A 106 0.38 2.79 13.64
CA PHE A 106 -0.05 1.54 13.04
C PHE A 106 1.13 0.83 12.37
N PHE A 107 1.88 1.56 11.55
CA PHE A 107 2.99 0.96 10.82
C PHE A 107 4.20 0.65 11.73
N GLU A 108 4.40 1.44 12.79
CA GLU A 108 5.44 1.11 13.76
C GLU A 108 5.20 -0.26 14.39
N LYS A 109 3.95 -0.59 14.66
CA LYS A 109 3.61 -1.92 15.20
C LYS A 109 3.87 -3.04 14.21
N LYS A 110 3.97 -2.72 12.92
CA LYS A 110 4.29 -3.70 11.88
C LYS A 110 5.79 -3.81 11.61
N GLY A 111 6.60 -3.04 12.33
CA GLY A 111 8.05 -3.09 12.22
C GLY A 111 8.65 -1.99 11.37
N PHE A 112 7.83 -1.10 10.81
CA PHE A 112 8.34 0.03 10.05
C PHE A 112 8.94 1.07 11.00
N LYS A 113 9.96 1.77 10.52
CA LYS A 113 10.61 2.84 11.27
C LYS A 113 10.57 4.12 10.43
N GLU A 114 10.41 5.25 11.11
CA GLU A 114 10.49 6.53 10.44
C GLU A 114 11.93 6.77 9.99
N ILE A 115 12.09 7.25 8.75
CA ILE A 115 13.39 7.60 8.20
C ILE A 115 13.33 8.99 7.61
N ASP A 116 14.52 9.56 7.37
CA ASP A 116 14.64 10.82 6.65
C ASP A 116 14.25 10.58 5.19
N ARG A 117 13.52 11.52 4.63
CA ARG A 117 13.14 11.46 3.20
C ARG A 117 14.37 11.31 2.31
N ASN A 118 15.48 11.96 2.69
CA ASN A 118 16.73 11.89 1.92
C ASN A 118 17.35 10.49 1.92
N SER A 119 16.94 9.63 2.84
CA SER A 119 17.45 8.26 2.92
C SER A 119 16.74 7.30 1.98
N VAL A 120 15.68 7.73 1.31
CA VAL A 120 14.92 6.89 0.38
C VAL A 120 15.74 6.68 -0.89
N PRO A 121 15.83 5.43 -1.39
CA PRO A 121 16.55 5.17 -2.65
C PRO A 121 15.96 5.97 -3.81
N ASP A 122 16.83 6.38 -4.73
CA ASP A 122 16.40 7.16 -5.88
C ASP A 122 15.36 6.45 -6.72
N GLN A 123 15.46 5.13 -6.83
CA GLN A 123 14.47 4.34 -7.58
C GLN A 123 13.05 4.53 -7.02
N VAL A 124 12.92 4.59 -5.70
CA VAL A 124 11.62 4.78 -5.05
C VAL A 124 11.16 6.23 -5.18
N LYS A 125 12.11 7.18 -5.16
CA LYS A 125 11.78 8.61 -5.31
C LYS A 125 11.17 8.94 -6.68
N THR A 126 11.38 8.09 -7.67
CA THR A 126 10.78 8.31 -9.00
C THR A 126 9.30 7.99 -9.02
N SER A 127 8.78 7.35 -7.98
CA SER A 127 7.36 7.01 -7.92
C SER A 127 6.49 8.27 -7.93
N ALA A 128 5.28 8.14 -8.45
CA ALA A 128 4.34 9.26 -8.48
C ALA A 128 4.01 9.76 -7.08
N GLU A 129 3.93 8.85 -6.11
CA GLU A 129 3.62 9.23 -4.73
C GLU A 129 4.69 10.15 -4.14
N PHE A 130 5.97 9.81 -4.35
CA PHE A 130 7.07 10.66 -3.86
C PHE A 130 7.23 11.95 -4.66
N SER A 131 7.06 11.89 -5.96
CA SER A 131 7.31 13.04 -6.82
C SER A 131 6.25 14.13 -6.70
N LYS A 132 5.03 13.78 -6.27
CA LYS A 132 3.91 14.71 -6.18
C LYS A 132 3.61 15.19 -4.76
N ILE A 133 4.43 14.82 -3.81
CA ILE A 133 4.20 15.15 -2.42
C ILE A 133 4.62 16.58 -2.11
N SER A 134 3.79 17.28 -1.32
CA SER A 134 4.11 18.63 -0.88
C SER A 134 5.23 18.62 0.15
N PRO A 135 5.93 19.75 0.33
CA PRO A 135 6.97 19.85 1.36
C PRO A 135 6.50 19.60 2.78
N GLN A 136 5.20 19.71 3.03
CA GLN A 136 4.62 19.48 4.37
C GLN A 136 4.22 18.02 4.57
N SER A 137 4.91 17.21 3.96
CA SER A 137 4.55 15.86 3.67
C SER A 137 4.46 14.94 4.82
N PRO A 138 3.80 13.82 4.53
CA PRO A 138 3.66 12.74 5.48
C PRO A 138 5.01 12.19 5.93
N THR A 139 4.93 11.45 7.01
CA THR A 139 6.05 10.69 7.53
C THR A 139 6.48 9.63 6.53
N VAL A 140 7.77 9.52 6.29
CA VAL A 140 8.36 8.47 5.46
C VAL A 140 8.79 7.34 6.36
N MET A 141 8.41 6.11 6.02
CA MET A 141 8.74 4.95 6.84
C MET A 141 9.34 3.84 5.99
N CYS A 142 10.11 2.98 6.64
CA CYS A 142 10.82 1.89 5.98
C CYS A 142 10.77 0.63 6.83
N LEU A 143 10.55 -0.51 6.19
CA LEU A 143 10.72 -1.82 6.78
C LEU A 143 11.81 -2.55 6.02
N GLU A 144 12.92 -2.85 6.71
CA GLU A 144 13.98 -3.66 6.12
C GLU A 144 13.58 -5.11 6.17
N LEU A 145 13.71 -5.79 5.04
CA LEU A 145 13.35 -7.21 4.94
C LEU A 145 14.61 -8.05 5.11
N LYS A 146 14.61 -8.88 6.14
CA LYS A 146 15.73 -9.79 6.40
C LYS A 146 15.41 -11.15 5.80
N GLU A 147 16.41 -11.77 5.24
CA GLU A 147 16.28 -13.13 4.72
C GLU A 147 16.19 -14.13 5.85
#